data_eae580d6156d9707ca5626c033c64fee
#
_entry.id   eae580d6156d9707ca5626c033c64fee
#
_cell.length_a   1.000
_cell.length_b   1.000
_cell.length_c   1.000
_cell.angle_alpha   90.00
_cell.angle_beta   90.00
_cell.angle_gamma   90.00
#
_symmetry.space_group_name_H-M   'P 1'
#
loop_
_entity.id
_entity.type
_entity.pdbx_description
1 polymer ?
#
loop_
_entity_poly.entity_id
_entity_poly.type
_entity_poly.pdbx_seq_one_letter_code
_entity_poly.pdbx_strand_id
1 'polypeptide(L)'
;MKIINRIKNAILYRIREAKKSIHNYYVLYADSTELLEKAQKLVRPLPEGCEYVKLTHENKGKYKCTVSDVDKMLHVNGDVWGVVNKDNEVIAFQFGTYYGKKSLFFNVKKCDYEHVEIKTDERFRRQGLALNLLYHAVKNLNFEDINHKKIGTVVKPSNIPSLKLHELIGFKISHRVFFWGIRRKKKDGRWVFINIPRYSI
;
A
#
# COMPACT_ATOMS: atom_id res chain seq x y z
N MET A 1 27.16 9.69 -39.04
CA MET A 1 27.23 9.97 -37.58
C MET A 1 25.89 10.28 -36.93
N LYS A 2 25.00 11.14 -37.45
CA LYS A 2 23.69 11.50 -36.85
C LYS A 2 22.69 10.32 -36.69
N ILE A 3 22.66 9.38 -37.63
CA ILE A 3 21.73 8.22 -37.60
C ILE A 3 22.12 7.26 -36.50
N ILE A 4 23.41 6.93 -36.35
CA ILE A 4 23.92 6.00 -35.33
C ILE A 4 23.59 6.54 -33.91
N ASN A 5 23.76 7.85 -33.68
CA ASN A 5 23.43 8.49 -32.41
C ASN A 5 21.91 8.44 -32.12
N ARG A 6 21.06 8.60 -33.14
CA ARG A 6 19.61 8.44 -33.01
C ARG A 6 19.22 7.02 -32.59
N ILE A 7 19.80 6.00 -33.25
CA ILE A 7 19.56 4.60 -32.92
C ILE A 7 20.04 4.27 -31.51
N LYS A 8 21.25 4.70 -31.13
CA LYS A 8 21.80 4.54 -29.78
C LYS A 8 20.91 5.15 -28.71
N ASN A 9 20.45 6.37 -28.93
CA ASN A 9 19.56 7.07 -27.99
C ASN A 9 18.17 6.39 -27.88
N ALA A 10 17.62 5.90 -28.99
CA ALA A 10 16.35 5.13 -28.98
C ALA A 10 16.49 3.81 -28.21
N ILE A 11 17.61 3.11 -28.38
CA ILE A 11 17.90 1.87 -27.63
C ILE A 11 18.07 2.17 -26.13
N LEU A 12 18.85 3.18 -25.77
CA LEU A 12 19.05 3.59 -24.39
C LEU A 12 17.75 4.04 -23.73
N TYR A 13 16.90 4.75 -24.45
CA TYR A 13 15.56 5.13 -23.98
C TYR A 13 14.70 3.89 -23.68
N ARG A 14 14.65 2.92 -24.61
CA ARG A 14 13.91 1.67 -24.42
C ARG A 14 14.43 0.85 -23.24
N ILE A 15 15.76 0.77 -23.06
CA ILE A 15 16.37 0.09 -21.90
C ILE A 15 15.99 0.79 -20.59
N ARG A 16 16.01 2.13 -20.56
CA ARG A 16 15.58 2.89 -19.37
C ARG A 16 14.12 2.69 -19.04
N GLU A 17 13.23 2.69 -20.04
CA GLU A 17 11.80 2.41 -19.84
C GLU A 17 11.55 0.95 -19.41
N ALA A 18 12.27 -0.01 -19.98
CA ALA A 18 12.22 -1.41 -19.56
C ALA A 18 12.66 -1.57 -18.10
N LYS A 19 13.74 -0.91 -17.67
CA LYS A 19 14.19 -0.93 -16.25
C LYS A 19 13.16 -0.30 -15.30
N LYS A 20 12.44 0.74 -15.70
CA LYS A 20 11.35 1.34 -14.91
C LYS A 20 10.14 0.43 -14.78
N SER A 21 9.98 -0.54 -15.66
CA SER A 21 8.86 -1.49 -15.66
C SER A 21 9.13 -2.77 -14.86
N ILE A 22 10.37 -2.95 -14.38
CA ILE A 22 10.69 -4.06 -13.47
C ILE A 22 10.33 -3.64 -12.05
N HIS A 23 9.32 -4.30 -11.50
CA HIS A 23 8.92 -4.11 -10.12
C HIS A 23 9.31 -5.34 -9.31
N ASN A 24 9.93 -5.12 -8.18
CA ASN A 24 10.41 -6.13 -7.28
C ASN A 24 9.83 -5.85 -5.89
N TYR A 25 9.23 -6.87 -5.29
CA TYR A 25 8.60 -6.75 -3.98
C TYR A 25 8.85 -7.99 -3.14
N TYR A 26 8.95 -7.81 -1.84
CA TYR A 26 8.73 -8.86 -0.86
C TYR A 26 7.24 -9.00 -0.60
N VAL A 27 6.75 -10.23 -0.54
CA VAL A 27 5.42 -10.58 -0.02
C VAL A 27 5.59 -10.97 1.44
N LEU A 28 4.88 -10.29 2.31
CA LEU A 28 4.95 -10.50 3.75
C LEU A 28 3.58 -10.93 4.28
N TYR A 29 3.59 -11.78 5.30
CA TYR A 29 2.40 -12.18 6.03
C TYR A 29 2.62 -12.06 7.53
N ALA A 30 1.53 -11.75 8.24
CA ALA A 30 1.44 -11.81 9.69
C ALA A 30 0.15 -12.54 10.09
N ASP A 31 0.16 -13.17 11.24
CA ASP A 31 -1.03 -13.57 11.97
C ASP A 31 -1.62 -12.34 12.66
N SER A 32 -2.93 -12.13 12.57
CA SER A 32 -3.59 -10.93 13.11
C SER A 32 -3.47 -10.83 14.63
N THR A 33 -3.52 -11.96 15.34
CA THR A 33 -3.37 -12.00 16.80
C THR A 33 -1.97 -11.55 17.20
N GLU A 34 -0.92 -12.16 16.59
CA GLU A 34 0.47 -11.78 16.82
C GLU A 34 0.72 -10.31 16.48
N LEU A 35 0.16 -9.84 15.36
CA LEU A 35 0.27 -8.46 14.91
C LEU A 35 -0.34 -7.50 15.94
N LEU A 36 -1.57 -7.77 16.38
CA LEU A 36 -2.28 -6.90 17.33
C LEU A 36 -1.57 -6.85 18.68
N GLU A 37 -1.11 -8.00 19.20
CA GLU A 37 -0.37 -8.06 20.46
C GLU A 37 0.94 -7.26 20.40
N LYS A 38 1.71 -7.40 19.32
CA LYS A 38 2.97 -6.67 19.15
C LYS A 38 2.74 -5.18 18.92
N ALA A 39 1.80 -4.83 18.04
CA ALA A 39 1.51 -3.44 17.72
C ALA A 39 0.95 -2.69 18.94
N GLN A 40 0.09 -3.32 19.76
CA GLN A 40 -0.47 -2.71 20.96
C GLN A 40 0.59 -2.18 21.94
N LYS A 41 1.73 -2.86 22.05
CA LYS A 41 2.85 -2.44 22.92
C LYS A 41 3.62 -1.22 22.38
N LEU A 42 3.41 -0.89 21.12
CA LEU A 42 4.20 0.11 20.39
C LEU A 42 3.38 1.33 19.96
N VAL A 43 2.04 1.20 19.92
CA VAL A 43 1.16 2.32 19.57
C VAL A 43 1.28 3.44 20.58
N ARG A 44 1.16 4.66 20.10
CA ARG A 44 1.25 5.89 20.88
C ARG A 44 -0.09 6.63 20.82
N PRO A 45 -0.40 7.51 21.78
CA PRO A 45 -1.53 8.41 21.63
C PRO A 45 -1.42 9.18 20.30
N LEU A 46 -2.57 9.46 19.69
CA LEU A 46 -2.59 10.37 18.54
C LEU A 46 -2.16 11.78 19.00
N PRO A 47 -1.60 12.58 18.09
CA PRO A 47 -1.39 14.00 18.34
C PRO A 47 -2.70 14.67 18.75
N GLU A 48 -2.60 15.71 19.59
CA GLU A 48 -3.76 16.46 20.05
C GLU A 48 -4.62 16.98 18.88
N GLY A 49 -5.93 16.82 18.99
CA GLY A 49 -6.89 17.19 17.95
C GLY A 49 -6.88 16.29 16.72
N CYS A 50 -6.27 15.10 16.80
CA CYS A 50 -6.35 14.09 15.75
C CYS A 50 -7.27 12.95 16.14
N GLU A 51 -7.97 12.39 15.15
CA GLU A 51 -8.87 11.23 15.31
C GLU A 51 -8.72 10.22 14.17
N TYR A 52 -9.16 8.98 14.43
CA TYR A 52 -9.28 7.97 13.39
C TYR A 52 -10.63 8.12 12.68
N VAL A 53 -10.61 8.07 11.37
CA VAL A 53 -11.81 8.14 10.53
C VAL A 53 -11.80 7.03 9.49
N LYS A 54 -12.90 6.29 9.40
CA LYS A 54 -13.16 5.43 8.26
C LYS A 54 -13.67 6.27 7.10
N LEU A 55 -12.89 6.35 6.03
CA LEU A 55 -13.24 7.14 4.84
C LEU A 55 -14.20 6.34 3.95
N THR A 56 -15.31 6.98 3.56
CA THR A 56 -16.35 6.41 2.69
C THR A 56 -16.69 7.38 1.56
N HIS A 57 -17.49 6.93 0.60
CA HIS A 57 -17.98 7.82 -0.47
C HIS A 57 -18.83 8.98 0.08
N GLU A 58 -19.57 8.76 1.18
CA GLU A 58 -20.45 9.77 1.76
C GLU A 58 -19.67 10.84 2.55
N ASN A 59 -18.58 10.46 3.23
CA ASN A 59 -17.89 11.39 4.14
C ASN A 59 -16.58 11.97 3.59
N LYS A 60 -16.01 11.42 2.51
CA LYS A 60 -14.72 11.88 1.97
C LYS A 60 -14.67 13.37 1.64
N GLY A 61 -15.79 13.96 1.23
CA GLY A 61 -15.90 15.38 0.89
C GLY A 61 -15.76 16.31 2.10
N LYS A 62 -15.85 15.80 3.34
CA LYS A 62 -15.65 16.56 4.57
C LYS A 62 -14.16 16.80 4.86
N TYR A 63 -13.26 16.02 4.24
CA TYR A 63 -11.85 16.00 4.57
C TYR A 63 -10.98 16.42 3.39
N LYS A 64 -9.94 17.19 3.67
CA LYS A 64 -8.90 17.53 2.69
C LYS A 64 -7.86 16.42 2.67
N CYS A 65 -7.78 15.66 1.59
CA CYS A 65 -6.77 14.60 1.46
C CYS A 65 -5.56 15.09 0.67
N THR A 66 -4.45 15.32 1.37
CA THR A 66 -3.19 15.80 0.78
C THR A 66 -2.22 14.67 0.44
N VAL A 67 -2.48 13.45 0.96
CA VAL A 67 -1.51 12.35 0.91
C VAL A 67 -1.78 11.30 -0.15
N SER A 68 -3.00 11.22 -0.69
CA SER A 68 -3.35 10.26 -1.76
C SER A 68 -4.68 10.54 -2.45
N ASP A 69 -4.92 9.83 -3.53
CA ASP A 69 -6.19 9.79 -4.24
C ASP A 69 -7.17 8.80 -3.56
N VAL A 70 -7.87 9.29 -2.55
CA VAL A 70 -8.86 8.52 -1.77
C VAL A 70 -9.99 8.00 -2.68
N ASP A 71 -10.41 8.77 -3.68
CA ASP A 71 -11.46 8.35 -4.62
C ASP A 71 -11.09 7.07 -5.34
N LYS A 72 -9.85 6.98 -5.80
CA LYS A 72 -9.35 5.78 -6.47
C LYS A 72 -9.37 4.56 -5.55
N MET A 73 -9.07 4.76 -4.27
CA MET A 73 -9.06 3.69 -3.28
C MET A 73 -10.47 3.20 -2.96
N LEU A 74 -11.42 4.11 -2.80
CA LEU A 74 -12.82 3.80 -2.55
C LEU A 74 -13.49 3.09 -3.73
N HIS A 75 -13.13 3.44 -4.98
CA HIS A 75 -13.68 2.79 -6.19
C HIS A 75 -13.38 1.29 -6.32
N VAL A 76 -12.39 0.79 -5.62
CA VAL A 76 -12.08 -0.65 -5.63
C VAL A 76 -12.70 -1.41 -4.45
N ASN A 77 -13.67 -0.80 -3.77
CA ASN A 77 -14.33 -1.36 -2.57
C ASN A 77 -13.32 -1.74 -1.48
N GLY A 78 -12.30 -0.94 -1.33
CA GLY A 78 -11.30 -1.10 -0.29
C GLY A 78 -11.75 -0.53 1.03
N ASP A 79 -11.08 -0.97 2.09
CA ASP A 79 -11.21 -0.45 3.43
C ASP A 79 -10.19 0.67 3.61
N VAL A 80 -10.68 1.91 3.79
CA VAL A 80 -9.81 3.10 3.88
C VAL A 80 -9.96 3.74 5.25
N TRP A 81 -8.86 3.80 5.98
CA TRP A 81 -8.77 4.48 7.26
C TRP A 81 -7.84 5.68 7.16
N GLY A 82 -8.22 6.77 7.80
CA GLY A 82 -7.41 7.99 7.91
C GLY A 82 -7.17 8.40 9.35
N VAL A 83 -6.11 9.16 9.57
CA VAL A 83 -5.93 10.03 10.72
C VAL A 83 -6.21 11.44 10.24
N VAL A 84 -7.16 12.11 10.86
CA VAL A 84 -7.60 13.46 10.50
C VAL A 84 -7.21 14.41 11.63
N ASN A 85 -6.69 15.59 11.28
CA ASN A 85 -6.37 16.64 12.23
C ASN A 85 -7.57 17.60 12.45
N LYS A 86 -7.42 18.54 13.38
CA LYS A 86 -8.43 19.57 13.69
C LYS A 86 -8.85 20.45 12.51
N ASP A 87 -8.04 20.52 11.47
CA ASP A 87 -8.30 21.31 10.26
C ASP A 87 -9.00 20.47 9.16
N ASN A 88 -9.50 19.30 9.51
CA ASN A 88 -10.10 18.31 8.62
C ASN A 88 -9.14 17.84 7.50
N GLU A 89 -7.84 17.83 7.76
CA GLU A 89 -6.86 17.29 6.82
C GLU A 89 -6.57 15.82 7.14
N VAL A 90 -6.61 14.95 6.14
CA VAL A 90 -6.13 13.56 6.25
C VAL A 90 -4.61 13.58 6.23
N ILE A 91 -3.99 13.47 7.40
CA ILE A 91 -2.53 13.54 7.59
C ILE A 91 -1.83 12.19 7.47
N ALA A 92 -2.59 11.11 7.63
CA ALA A 92 -2.14 9.76 7.32
C ALA A 92 -3.32 8.93 6.85
N PHE A 93 -3.10 7.97 5.96
CA PHE A 93 -4.14 7.03 5.56
C PHE A 93 -3.56 5.62 5.36
N GLN A 94 -4.43 4.64 5.49
CA GLN A 94 -4.18 3.24 5.19
C GLN A 94 -5.31 2.73 4.30
N PHE A 95 -4.93 1.94 3.32
CA PHE A 95 -5.84 1.26 2.44
C PHE A 95 -5.59 -0.24 2.47
N GLY A 96 -6.66 -1.02 2.54
CA GLY A 96 -6.59 -2.47 2.47
C GLY A 96 -7.81 -3.06 1.78
N THR A 97 -7.77 -4.36 1.51
CA THR A 97 -8.85 -5.08 0.81
C THR A 97 -8.96 -6.50 1.33
N TYR A 98 -10.19 -7.02 1.39
CA TYR A 98 -10.48 -8.39 1.80
C TYR A 98 -10.19 -9.39 0.69
N TYR A 99 -9.96 -10.65 1.07
CA TYR A 99 -9.84 -11.77 0.15
C TYR A 99 -11.00 -11.79 -0.87
N GLY A 100 -10.69 -12.10 -2.13
CA GLY A 100 -11.69 -12.14 -3.20
C GLY A 100 -12.05 -10.78 -3.81
N LYS A 101 -11.63 -9.65 -3.22
CA LYS A 101 -11.72 -8.32 -3.85
C LYS A 101 -10.52 -8.08 -4.78
N LYS A 102 -10.67 -7.17 -5.75
CA LYS A 102 -9.55 -6.78 -6.60
C LYS A 102 -8.53 -5.99 -5.78
N SER A 103 -7.34 -6.56 -5.58
CA SER A 103 -6.19 -5.80 -5.13
C SER A 103 -5.75 -4.80 -6.21
N LEU A 104 -5.33 -3.60 -5.80
CA LEU A 104 -4.79 -2.59 -6.70
C LEU A 104 -3.44 -2.98 -7.30
N PHE A 105 -2.67 -3.75 -6.57
CA PHE A 105 -1.29 -4.05 -6.93
C PHE A 105 -1.07 -5.53 -7.22
N PHE A 106 -1.64 -6.43 -6.41
CA PHE A 106 -1.42 -7.86 -6.55
C PHE A 106 -2.63 -8.66 -6.09
N ASN A 107 -2.86 -9.77 -6.77
CA ASN A 107 -3.70 -10.83 -6.25
C ASN A 107 -2.87 -11.61 -5.22
N VAL A 108 -2.78 -11.13 -4.00
CA VAL A 108 -2.19 -11.89 -2.89
C VAL A 108 -3.19 -12.97 -2.51
N LYS A 109 -3.21 -14.05 -3.30
CA LYS A 109 -4.22 -15.12 -3.25
C LYS A 109 -4.20 -15.97 -1.97
N LYS A 110 -3.51 -15.56 -0.90
CA LYS A 110 -3.28 -16.42 0.26
C LYS A 110 -3.37 -15.68 1.61
N CYS A 111 -4.18 -14.62 1.67
CA CYS A 111 -4.45 -13.93 2.95
C CYS A 111 -5.92 -13.54 3.04
N ASP A 112 -6.41 -13.36 4.25
CA ASP A 112 -7.79 -12.94 4.54
C ASP A 112 -7.99 -11.46 4.28
N TYR A 113 -6.94 -10.67 4.55
CA TYR A 113 -6.89 -9.22 4.31
C TYR A 113 -5.54 -8.81 3.76
N GLU A 114 -5.53 -7.99 2.72
CA GLU A 114 -4.34 -7.39 2.14
C GLU A 114 -4.23 -5.92 2.57
N HIS A 115 -3.21 -5.62 3.35
CA HIS A 115 -2.79 -4.25 3.59
C HIS A 115 -2.00 -3.76 2.37
N VAL A 116 -2.56 -2.80 1.64
CA VAL A 116 -2.05 -2.41 0.31
C VAL A 116 -1.15 -1.20 0.38
N GLU A 117 -1.57 -0.16 1.07
CA GLU A 117 -0.85 1.11 1.10
C GLU A 117 -1.04 1.80 2.45
N ILE A 118 0.05 2.35 2.95
CA ILE A 118 0.04 3.26 4.09
C ILE A 118 0.92 4.47 3.76
N LYS A 119 0.39 5.66 3.99
CA LYS A 119 1.12 6.91 3.80
C LYS A 119 0.88 7.87 4.93
N THR A 120 1.90 8.63 5.26
CA THR A 120 1.84 9.73 6.23
C THR A 120 2.40 10.97 5.56
N ASP A 121 1.70 12.09 5.70
CA ASP A 121 2.14 13.42 5.27
C ASP A 121 3.53 13.70 5.85
N GLU A 122 4.41 14.29 5.06
CA GLU A 122 5.81 14.51 5.45
C GLU A 122 5.95 15.33 6.73
N ARG A 123 5.05 16.28 6.94
CA ARG A 123 4.99 17.14 8.13
C ARG A 123 4.74 16.36 9.43
N PHE A 124 4.10 15.18 9.33
CA PHE A 124 3.67 14.35 10.46
C PHE A 124 4.40 13.00 10.54
N ARG A 125 5.48 12.82 9.78
CA ARG A 125 6.30 11.60 9.86
C ARG A 125 7.01 11.49 11.20
N ARG A 126 7.44 10.27 11.55
CA ARG A 126 8.16 9.90 12.79
C ARG A 126 7.35 10.07 14.09
N GLN A 127 6.05 10.31 14.00
CA GLN A 127 5.13 10.40 15.13
C GLN A 127 4.37 9.08 15.42
N GLY A 128 4.75 7.98 14.78
CA GLY A 128 4.11 6.67 14.97
C GLY A 128 2.79 6.48 14.21
N LEU A 129 2.31 7.47 13.44
CA LEU A 129 1.00 7.43 12.79
C LEU A 129 0.78 6.22 11.88
N ALA A 130 1.80 5.79 11.14
CA ALA A 130 1.71 4.61 10.28
C ALA A 130 1.43 3.34 11.08
N LEU A 131 2.14 3.13 12.19
CA LEU A 131 1.93 2.00 13.10
C LEU A 131 0.55 2.05 13.73
N ASN A 132 0.20 3.20 14.28
CA ASN A 132 -1.08 3.43 14.94
C ASN A 132 -2.25 3.13 14.00
N LEU A 133 -2.15 3.62 12.76
CA LEU A 133 -3.19 3.47 11.76
C LEU A 133 -3.32 2.02 11.29
N LEU A 134 -2.20 1.32 11.11
CA LEU A 134 -2.22 -0.10 10.77
C LEU A 134 -2.84 -0.95 11.90
N TYR A 135 -2.45 -0.70 13.15
CA TYR A 135 -3.06 -1.34 14.31
C TYR A 135 -4.57 -1.08 14.38
N HIS A 136 -4.97 0.19 14.26
CA HIS A 136 -6.37 0.58 14.32
C HIS A 136 -7.19 -0.07 13.19
N ALA A 137 -6.68 -0.05 11.96
CA ALA A 137 -7.34 -0.66 10.82
C ALA A 137 -7.51 -2.17 11.01
N VAL A 138 -6.45 -2.89 11.40
CA VAL A 138 -6.53 -4.35 11.61
C VAL A 138 -7.49 -4.70 12.75
N LYS A 139 -7.46 -3.95 13.86
CA LYS A 139 -8.37 -4.15 15.00
C LYS A 139 -9.84 -3.99 14.62
N ASN A 140 -10.16 -3.16 13.64
CA ASN A 140 -11.51 -2.84 13.18
C ASN A 140 -11.88 -3.53 11.86
N LEU A 141 -11.18 -4.60 11.47
CA LEU A 141 -11.58 -5.39 10.30
C LEU A 141 -12.92 -6.07 10.56
N ASN A 142 -13.75 -6.11 9.51
CA ASN A 142 -15.06 -6.73 9.57
C ASN A 142 -14.96 -8.26 9.38
N PHE A 143 -14.45 -8.94 10.41
CA PHE A 143 -14.50 -10.38 10.56
C PHE A 143 -15.33 -10.73 11.79
N GLU A 144 -16.06 -11.85 11.77
CA GLU A 144 -16.76 -12.37 12.97
C GLU A 144 -15.75 -12.67 14.08
N ASP A 145 -14.60 -13.24 13.71
CA ASP A 145 -13.45 -13.43 14.58
C ASP A 145 -12.19 -12.96 13.87
N ILE A 146 -11.49 -12.00 14.47
CA ILE A 146 -10.22 -11.47 13.96
C ILE A 146 -9.04 -12.37 14.28
N ASN A 147 -9.16 -13.27 15.24
CA ASN A 147 -8.05 -14.12 15.68
C ASN A 147 -7.58 -15.04 14.54
N HIS A 148 -6.25 -15.17 14.45
CA HIS A 148 -5.58 -16.04 13.48
C HIS A 148 -5.93 -15.76 12.01
N LYS A 149 -6.41 -14.55 11.67
CA LYS A 149 -6.55 -14.13 10.27
C LYS A 149 -5.18 -13.83 9.68
N LYS A 150 -5.00 -14.23 8.45
CA LYS A 150 -3.75 -13.98 7.73
C LYS A 150 -3.78 -12.61 7.06
N ILE A 151 -2.98 -11.70 7.56
CA ILE A 151 -2.81 -10.36 7.00
C ILE A 151 -1.61 -10.37 6.04
N GLY A 152 -1.84 -9.96 4.80
CA GLY A 152 -0.80 -9.90 3.77
C GLY A 152 -0.44 -8.48 3.40
N THR A 153 0.79 -8.26 2.94
CA THR A 153 1.24 -7.01 2.34
C THR A 153 2.37 -7.23 1.36
N VAL A 154 2.67 -6.22 0.55
CA VAL A 154 3.81 -6.20 -0.35
C VAL A 154 4.65 -4.96 -0.12
N VAL A 155 5.96 -5.13 0.01
CA VAL A 155 6.89 -4.03 0.27
C VAL A 155 8.06 -4.08 -0.71
N LYS A 156 8.42 -2.92 -1.29
CA LYS A 156 9.64 -2.82 -2.11
C LYS A 156 10.87 -3.08 -1.25
N PRO A 157 11.86 -3.87 -1.70
CA PRO A 157 13.10 -4.09 -0.96
C PRO A 157 13.84 -2.81 -0.60
N SER A 158 13.71 -1.76 -1.41
CA SER A 158 14.32 -0.45 -1.16
C SER A 158 13.57 0.39 -0.13
N ASN A 159 12.35 0.00 0.27
CA ASN A 159 11.56 0.73 1.27
C ASN A 159 11.88 0.19 2.68
N ILE A 160 13.12 0.44 3.13
CA ILE A 160 13.63 -0.03 4.42
C ILE A 160 12.74 0.41 5.60
N PRO A 161 12.24 1.66 5.68
CA PRO A 161 11.35 2.06 6.79
C PRO A 161 10.09 1.21 6.86
N SER A 162 9.47 0.89 5.73
CA SER A 162 8.28 0.05 5.68
C SER A 162 8.60 -1.40 6.08
N LEU A 163 9.72 -1.96 5.60
CA LEU A 163 10.16 -3.31 5.98
C LEU A 163 10.34 -3.42 7.49
N LYS A 164 11.08 -2.48 8.10
CA LYS A 164 11.30 -2.44 9.56
C LYS A 164 10.00 -2.30 10.34
N LEU A 165 9.07 -1.46 9.88
CA LEU A 165 7.76 -1.33 10.51
C LEU A 165 7.00 -2.65 10.53
N HIS A 166 6.92 -3.33 9.38
CA HIS A 166 6.19 -4.59 9.26
C HIS A 166 6.84 -5.71 10.06
N GLU A 167 8.17 -5.84 10.01
CA GLU A 167 8.92 -6.82 10.81
C GLU A 167 8.69 -6.64 12.31
N LEU A 168 8.72 -5.39 12.79
CA LEU A 168 8.52 -5.03 14.20
C LEU A 168 7.17 -5.52 14.75
N ILE A 169 6.13 -5.54 13.92
CA ILE A 169 4.78 -5.96 14.30
C ILE A 169 4.43 -7.39 13.86
N GLY A 170 5.42 -8.19 13.50
CA GLY A 170 5.24 -9.64 13.30
C GLY A 170 5.08 -10.09 11.86
N PHE A 171 5.16 -9.22 10.87
CA PHE A 171 5.20 -9.68 9.48
C PHE A 171 6.50 -10.40 9.18
N LYS A 172 6.38 -11.51 8.46
CA LYS A 172 7.51 -12.32 7.99
C LYS A 172 7.54 -12.32 6.46
N ILE A 173 8.73 -12.18 5.88
CA ILE A 173 8.91 -12.32 4.43
C ILE A 173 8.64 -13.77 4.06
N SER A 174 7.67 -13.98 3.17
CA SER A 174 7.32 -15.29 2.64
C SER A 174 8.14 -15.59 1.38
N HIS A 175 8.12 -14.67 0.43
CA HIS A 175 8.82 -14.83 -0.85
C HIS A 175 9.01 -13.48 -1.54
N ARG A 176 9.78 -13.49 -2.60
CA ARG A 176 10.04 -12.33 -3.44
C ARG A 176 9.31 -12.49 -4.77
N VAL A 177 8.67 -11.43 -5.24
CA VAL A 177 8.01 -11.42 -6.55
C VAL A 177 8.61 -10.37 -7.45
N PHE A 178 8.78 -10.75 -8.69
CA PHE A 178 9.24 -9.86 -9.75
C PHE A 178 8.10 -9.68 -10.75
N PHE A 179 7.87 -8.44 -11.13
CA PHE A 179 6.94 -8.11 -12.20
C PHE A 179 7.68 -7.41 -13.30
N TRP A 180 7.37 -7.83 -14.49
CA TRP A 180 7.68 -7.05 -15.66
C TRP A 180 6.37 -6.48 -16.21
N GLY A 181 6.14 -5.19 -15.98
CA GLY A 181 4.96 -4.49 -16.48
C GLY A 181 5.28 -3.71 -17.73
N ILE A 182 4.64 -4.01 -18.86
CA ILE A 182 4.70 -3.12 -20.02
C ILE A 182 3.57 -2.09 -19.85
N ARG A 183 3.94 -0.81 -19.77
CA ARG A 183 2.98 0.29 -19.90
C ARG A 183 2.53 0.36 -21.35
N ARG A 184 1.25 0.11 -21.59
CA ARG A 184 0.65 0.34 -22.90
C ARG A 184 -0.37 1.47 -22.81
N LYS A 185 -0.24 2.47 -23.67
CA LYS A 185 -1.24 3.53 -23.82
C LYS A 185 -2.39 2.97 -24.64
N LYS A 186 -3.62 2.99 -24.10
CA LYS A 186 -4.82 2.66 -24.84
C LYS A 186 -5.15 3.75 -25.86
N LYS A 187 -5.99 3.45 -26.86
CA LYS A 187 -6.44 4.44 -27.85
C LYS A 187 -7.14 5.66 -27.22
N ASP A 188 -7.77 5.47 -26.05
CA ASP A 188 -8.41 6.52 -25.26
C ASP A 188 -7.43 7.35 -24.37
N GLY A 189 -6.14 7.21 -24.58
CA GLY A 189 -5.11 7.94 -23.86
C GLY A 189 -4.74 7.36 -22.49
N ARG A 190 -5.49 6.43 -21.95
CA ARG A 190 -5.22 5.81 -20.63
C ARG A 190 -4.05 4.84 -20.69
N TRP A 191 -3.24 4.83 -19.65
CA TRP A 191 -2.16 3.86 -19.48
C TRP A 191 -2.69 2.59 -18.79
N VAL A 192 -2.40 1.44 -19.35
CA VAL A 192 -2.68 0.14 -18.72
C VAL A 192 -1.38 -0.61 -18.52
N PHE A 193 -1.29 -1.34 -17.41
CA PHE A 193 -0.23 -2.31 -17.18
C PHE A 193 -0.66 -3.65 -17.79
N ILE A 194 0.17 -4.18 -18.65
CA ILE A 194 0.04 -5.57 -19.12
C ILE A 194 0.98 -6.37 -18.23
N ASN A 195 0.42 -7.19 -17.35
CA ASN A 195 1.20 -8.11 -16.52
C ASN A 195 1.71 -9.24 -17.42
N ILE A 196 3.01 -9.36 -17.56
CA ILE A 196 3.68 -10.54 -18.11
C ILE A 196 3.97 -11.50 -16.95
N PRO A 197 3.96 -12.84 -17.18
CA PRO A 197 3.80 -13.84 -16.14
C PRO A 197 4.81 -13.71 -14.98
N ARG A 198 4.31 -14.06 -13.81
CA ARG A 198 4.98 -14.00 -12.51
C ARG A 198 5.97 -15.15 -12.39
N TYR A 199 7.22 -14.84 -12.08
CA TYR A 199 8.15 -15.84 -11.54
C TYR A 199 8.32 -15.55 -10.03
N SER A 200 7.87 -16.49 -9.21
CA SER A 200 8.28 -16.57 -7.79
C SER A 200 9.58 -17.37 -7.74
N ILE A 201 10.61 -16.80 -7.19
CA ILE A 201 11.83 -17.50 -6.77
C ILE A 201 11.77 -17.70 -5.27
#